data_c84a9c924254be4274376ddfa545240e
#
_entry.id   c84a9c924254be4274376ddfa545240e
#
_cell.length_a   1.000
_cell.length_b   1.000
_cell.length_c   1.000
_cell.angle_alpha   90.00
_cell.angle_beta   90.00
_cell.angle_gamma   90.00
#
_symmetry.space_group_name_H-M   'P 1'
#
loop_
_entity.id
_entity.type
_entity.pdbx_description
1 polymer ?
#
loop_
_entity_poly.entity_id
_entity_poly.type
_entity_poly.pdbx_seq_one_letter_code
_entity_poly.pdbx_strand_id
1 'polypeptide(L)'
;MVNGCHASPEAYKPAGAAQARKGRCPAFGRRGLRGKGKARRMGVMRPGTCTGTAPQAGQKKEGAAVRLDKFTAKALGLSRSEARAAIRAGQIWMDGAVCRAPDARVPEGAAVSHAGRLLCAKEFVYIMLDKPKGVVSAAEDERDTTVVDLVRGEYPRRSLFPAGRLDKTSTGFVLLTDDGPFAHDILAPGRHVEKVYSVLLDTPLTQEMISGFEAGVCLADGSRMLPALARPGGQGPCSARVVLRQGVYHQIKRMFGVYGAGVRELRRTAIGGVLLDGTLGPGGWRELTAQELALLQGKRS
;
A
#
# COMPACT_ATOMS: atom_id res chain seq x y z
N MET A 1 -3.82 32.25 46.87
CA MET A 1 -4.98 31.36 46.90
C MET A 1 -4.98 30.60 45.60
N VAL A 2 -4.55 29.35 45.62
CA VAL A 2 -4.41 28.50 44.44
C VAL A 2 -5.55 27.49 44.44
N ASN A 3 -6.46 27.63 43.49
CA ASN A 3 -7.53 26.62 43.30
C ASN A 3 -6.99 25.49 42.45
N GLY A 4 -6.77 24.33 43.09
CA GLY A 4 -6.47 23.09 42.44
C GLY A 4 -7.74 22.44 41.91
N CYS A 5 -7.77 22.15 40.61
CA CYS A 5 -8.76 21.24 40.01
C CYS A 5 -8.23 19.80 40.09
N HIS A 6 -8.69 19.05 41.08
CA HIS A 6 -8.59 17.60 41.12
C HIS A 6 -9.72 17.03 40.23
N ALA A 7 -9.35 16.44 39.08
CA ALA A 7 -10.24 15.54 38.33
C ALA A 7 -9.76 14.10 38.55
N SER A 8 -10.64 13.30 39.16
CA SER A 8 -10.43 11.85 39.38
C SER A 8 -10.45 11.08 38.05
N PRO A 9 -9.67 10.01 37.91
CA PRO A 9 -9.70 9.19 36.71
C PRO A 9 -10.87 8.23 36.76
N GLU A 10 -11.90 8.46 35.98
CA GLU A 10 -12.93 7.46 35.71
C GLU A 10 -12.36 6.36 34.79
N ALA A 11 -12.49 5.13 35.26
CA ALA A 11 -12.05 3.92 34.61
C ALA A 11 -12.87 3.65 33.32
N TYR A 12 -12.24 3.70 32.18
CA TYR A 12 -12.78 3.26 30.89
C TYR A 12 -12.98 1.75 30.89
N LYS A 13 -14.23 1.27 30.90
CA LYS A 13 -14.60 -0.13 30.64
C LYS A 13 -14.71 -0.34 29.13
N PRO A 14 -14.04 -1.32 28.52
CA PRO A 14 -14.22 -1.61 27.10
C PRO A 14 -15.59 -2.28 26.88
N ALA A 15 -16.40 -1.71 25.99
CA ALA A 15 -17.63 -2.26 25.50
C ALA A 15 -17.38 -3.52 24.68
N GLY A 16 -18.24 -4.53 24.87
CA GLY A 16 -18.12 -5.90 24.44
C GLY A 16 -17.88 -6.11 22.93
N ALA A 17 -17.14 -7.18 22.68
CA ALA A 17 -16.91 -7.76 21.37
C ALA A 17 -18.22 -8.16 20.67
N ALA A 18 -18.56 -7.47 19.58
CA ALA A 18 -19.64 -7.89 18.70
C ALA A 18 -19.15 -9.06 17.84
N GLN A 19 -19.73 -10.24 18.09
CA GLN A 19 -19.53 -11.44 17.28
C GLN A 19 -20.02 -11.22 15.86
N ALA A 20 -19.12 -11.30 14.90
CA ALA A 20 -19.43 -11.31 13.48
C ALA A 20 -20.23 -12.57 13.12
N ARG A 21 -21.50 -12.41 12.79
CA ARG A 21 -22.34 -13.49 12.27
C ARG A 21 -21.88 -13.87 10.86
N LYS A 22 -21.50 -15.13 10.69
CA LYS A 22 -21.26 -15.78 9.40
C LYS A 22 -22.56 -15.79 8.60
N GLY A 23 -22.67 -14.90 7.60
CA GLY A 23 -23.75 -14.93 6.62
C GLY A 23 -23.50 -16.05 5.60
N ARG A 24 -24.39 -17.07 5.62
CA ARG A 24 -24.47 -18.10 4.56
C ARG A 24 -25.06 -17.47 3.30
N CYS A 25 -24.38 -17.61 2.16
CA CYS A 25 -24.98 -17.35 0.85
C CYS A 25 -26.10 -18.34 0.55
N PRO A 26 -27.25 -17.87 0.00
CA PRO A 26 -28.32 -18.77 -0.41
C PRO A 26 -27.96 -19.49 -1.73
N ALA A 27 -28.24 -20.79 -1.73
CA ALA A 27 -28.14 -21.65 -2.91
C ALA A 27 -29.20 -21.26 -3.95
N PHE A 28 -28.75 -20.91 -5.17
CA PHE A 28 -29.66 -20.69 -6.30
C PHE A 28 -30.07 -22.04 -6.92
N GLY A 29 -31.39 -22.31 -6.85
CA GLY A 29 -32.03 -23.49 -7.37
C GLY A 29 -31.94 -23.61 -8.90
N ARG A 30 -31.64 -24.81 -9.33
CA ARG A 30 -31.76 -25.25 -10.74
C ARG A 30 -33.24 -25.25 -11.14
N ARG A 31 -33.63 -24.46 -12.13
CA ARG A 31 -34.81 -24.71 -12.96
C ARG A 31 -34.36 -24.91 -14.40
N GLY A 32 -34.59 -26.11 -14.88
CA GLY A 32 -34.38 -26.47 -16.28
C GLY A 32 -35.49 -25.87 -17.15
N LEU A 33 -35.09 -25.34 -18.30
CA LEU A 33 -35.99 -25.09 -19.43
C LEU A 33 -35.38 -25.72 -20.66
N ARG A 34 -36.02 -26.79 -21.13
CA ARG A 34 -35.82 -27.40 -22.45
C ARG A 34 -36.45 -26.47 -23.49
N GLY A 35 -35.63 -25.95 -24.40
CA GLY A 35 -36.08 -25.23 -25.59
C GLY A 35 -35.40 -25.77 -26.82
N LYS A 36 -36.14 -26.53 -27.64
CA LYS A 36 -35.74 -26.96 -29.01
C LYS A 36 -35.82 -25.78 -29.92
N GLY A 37 -34.72 -25.40 -30.59
CA GLY A 37 -34.67 -24.33 -31.60
C GLY A 37 -33.74 -24.66 -32.75
N LYS A 38 -34.33 -24.80 -33.92
CA LYS A 38 -33.81 -25.25 -35.23
C LYS A 38 -32.53 -24.52 -35.66
N ALA A 39 -31.61 -25.29 -36.22
CA ALA A 39 -30.45 -24.86 -36.98
C ALA A 39 -30.90 -24.11 -38.27
N ARG A 40 -30.40 -22.88 -38.47
CA ARG A 40 -30.39 -22.20 -39.76
C ARG A 40 -28.92 -22.09 -40.24
N ARG A 41 -28.65 -22.78 -41.35
CA ARG A 41 -27.45 -22.61 -42.19
C ARG A 41 -27.42 -21.21 -42.74
N MET A 42 -26.34 -20.48 -42.57
CA MET A 42 -26.03 -19.30 -43.37
C MET A 42 -24.56 -19.29 -43.78
N GLY A 43 -24.38 -19.18 -44.99
CA GLY A 43 -23.47 -18.73 -46.02
C GLY A 43 -22.01 -18.52 -45.66
N VAL A 44 -21.16 -19.26 -46.40
CA VAL A 44 -19.71 -19.06 -46.54
C VAL A 44 -19.49 -17.71 -47.25
N MET A 45 -18.92 -16.70 -46.57
CA MET A 45 -18.38 -15.50 -47.21
C MET A 45 -16.84 -15.66 -47.31
N ARG A 46 -16.35 -15.55 -48.56
CA ARG A 46 -14.93 -15.57 -48.90
C ARG A 46 -14.22 -14.30 -48.41
N PRO A 47 -12.95 -14.33 -47.97
CA PRO A 47 -12.23 -13.16 -47.54
C PRO A 47 -11.80 -12.29 -48.73
N GLY A 48 -12.19 -11.01 -48.69
CA GLY A 48 -11.68 -9.99 -49.58
C GLY A 48 -10.27 -9.57 -49.17
N THR A 49 -9.36 -9.54 -50.14
CA THR A 49 -7.99 -9.01 -50.03
C THR A 49 -8.04 -7.49 -49.90
N CYS A 50 -7.66 -6.98 -48.71
CA CYS A 50 -7.31 -5.56 -48.50
C CYS A 50 -5.81 -5.41 -48.45
N THR A 51 -5.25 -4.92 -49.57
CA THR A 51 -3.88 -4.36 -49.62
C THR A 51 -3.92 -2.99 -48.93
N GLY A 52 -3.42 -2.94 -47.70
CA GLY A 52 -3.20 -1.70 -46.94
C GLY A 52 -1.78 -1.69 -46.39
N THR A 53 -0.99 -0.73 -46.85
CA THR A 53 0.40 -0.43 -46.48
C THR A 53 0.51 -0.26 -44.99
N ALA A 54 1.35 -1.09 -44.32
CA ALA A 54 1.64 -1.02 -42.91
C ALA A 54 2.43 0.23 -42.55
N PRO A 55 2.06 0.99 -41.50
CA PRO A 55 2.95 2.02 -40.95
C PRO A 55 4.12 1.34 -40.22
N GLN A 56 5.32 1.76 -40.50
CA GLN A 56 6.56 1.32 -39.85
C GLN A 56 6.46 1.59 -38.33
N ALA A 57 6.36 0.51 -37.55
CA ALA A 57 6.38 0.54 -36.10
C ALA A 57 7.78 0.92 -35.62
N GLY A 58 7.87 2.05 -34.92
CA GLY A 58 9.04 2.40 -34.13
C GLY A 58 9.32 1.28 -33.11
N GLN A 59 10.59 0.86 -33.04
CA GLN A 59 11.08 -0.18 -32.14
C GLN A 59 10.77 0.17 -30.68
N LYS A 60 9.63 -0.29 -30.15
CA LYS A 60 9.42 -0.43 -28.72
C LYS A 60 10.38 -1.52 -28.23
N LYS A 61 11.16 -1.23 -27.19
CA LYS A 61 11.93 -2.24 -26.44
C LYS A 61 10.96 -3.35 -26.06
N GLU A 62 11.14 -4.53 -26.65
CA GLU A 62 10.39 -5.73 -26.31
C GLU A 62 10.56 -6.03 -24.81
N GLY A 63 9.50 -5.87 -24.04
CA GLY A 63 9.44 -6.36 -22.68
C GLY A 63 9.70 -7.86 -22.70
N ALA A 64 10.72 -8.33 -21.98
CA ALA A 64 11.12 -9.73 -22.01
C ALA A 64 9.92 -10.62 -21.63
N ALA A 65 9.41 -11.40 -22.58
CA ALA A 65 8.28 -12.29 -22.39
C ALA A 65 8.52 -13.22 -21.19
N VAL A 66 7.66 -13.14 -20.17
CA VAL A 66 7.78 -13.86 -18.90
C VAL A 66 7.38 -15.33 -19.09
N ARG A 67 8.11 -16.27 -18.48
CA ARG A 67 7.72 -17.70 -18.52
C ARG A 67 6.41 -17.93 -17.77
N LEU A 68 5.56 -18.83 -18.31
CA LEU A 68 4.24 -19.12 -17.76
C LEU A 68 4.32 -19.66 -16.31
N ASP A 69 5.33 -20.50 -15.98
CA ASP A 69 5.53 -20.96 -14.60
C ASP A 69 5.82 -19.83 -13.62
N LYS A 70 6.59 -18.82 -14.03
CA LYS A 70 6.89 -17.65 -13.24
C LYS A 70 5.67 -16.73 -13.11
N PHE A 71 4.94 -16.53 -14.22
CA PHE A 71 3.71 -15.73 -14.24
C PHE A 71 2.65 -16.33 -13.31
N THR A 72 2.35 -17.63 -13.49
CA THR A 72 1.34 -18.33 -12.71
C THR A 72 1.69 -18.38 -11.21
N ALA A 73 2.96 -18.70 -10.89
CA ALA A 73 3.43 -18.69 -9.50
C ALA A 73 3.19 -17.33 -8.84
N LYS A 74 3.53 -16.24 -9.53
CA LYS A 74 3.37 -14.88 -9.03
C LYS A 74 1.90 -14.47 -8.90
N ALA A 75 1.07 -14.81 -9.90
CA ALA A 75 -0.34 -14.42 -9.94
C ALA A 75 -1.21 -15.17 -8.90
N LEU A 76 -0.88 -16.45 -8.62
CA LEU A 76 -1.63 -17.30 -7.68
C LEU A 76 -0.98 -17.42 -6.29
N GLY A 77 0.18 -16.76 -6.05
CA GLY A 77 0.91 -16.90 -4.80
C GLY A 77 1.46 -18.33 -4.57
N LEU A 78 1.74 -19.09 -5.65
CA LEU A 78 2.24 -20.46 -5.60
C LEU A 78 3.78 -20.51 -5.66
N SER A 79 4.37 -21.62 -5.21
CA SER A 79 5.76 -21.95 -5.55
C SER A 79 5.88 -22.27 -7.04
N ARG A 80 7.10 -22.18 -7.60
CA ARG A 80 7.32 -22.55 -9.02
C ARG A 80 6.99 -24.02 -9.31
N SER A 81 7.19 -24.91 -8.34
CA SER A 81 6.84 -26.33 -8.44
C SER A 81 5.34 -26.55 -8.52
N GLU A 82 4.57 -25.90 -7.64
CA GLU A 82 3.10 -25.94 -7.63
C GLU A 82 2.53 -25.32 -8.92
N ALA A 83 3.06 -24.19 -9.37
CA ALA A 83 2.65 -23.57 -10.63
C ALA A 83 2.89 -24.50 -11.83
N ARG A 84 4.05 -25.18 -11.89
CA ARG A 84 4.35 -26.19 -12.92
C ARG A 84 3.40 -27.36 -12.86
N ALA A 85 3.04 -27.84 -11.67
CA ALA A 85 2.06 -28.91 -11.49
C ALA A 85 0.68 -28.49 -12.02
N ALA A 86 0.20 -27.31 -11.67
CA ALA A 86 -1.06 -26.75 -12.14
C ALA A 86 -1.10 -26.58 -13.67
N ILE A 87 0.00 -26.10 -14.27
CA ILE A 87 0.11 -25.95 -15.73
C ILE A 87 0.07 -27.33 -16.42
N ARG A 88 0.85 -28.30 -15.95
CA ARG A 88 0.86 -29.68 -16.52
C ARG A 88 -0.50 -30.36 -16.37
N ALA A 89 -1.21 -30.12 -15.27
CA ALA A 89 -2.56 -30.60 -15.04
C ALA A 89 -3.62 -29.93 -15.96
N GLY A 90 -3.23 -28.92 -16.75
CA GLY A 90 -4.13 -28.22 -17.68
C GLY A 90 -5.10 -27.26 -17.01
N GLN A 91 -4.75 -26.78 -15.81
CA GLN A 91 -5.59 -25.82 -15.07
C GLN A 91 -5.39 -24.38 -15.53
N ILE A 92 -4.36 -24.11 -16.35
CA ILE A 92 -4.00 -22.78 -16.83
C ILE A 92 -4.36 -22.64 -18.31
N TRP A 93 -5.04 -21.57 -18.63
CA TRP A 93 -5.46 -21.21 -19.98
C TRP A 93 -4.72 -19.95 -20.42
N MET A 94 -4.30 -19.90 -21.67
CA MET A 94 -3.66 -18.73 -22.28
C MET A 94 -4.39 -18.44 -23.60
N ASP A 95 -4.92 -17.24 -23.75
CA ASP A 95 -5.70 -16.79 -24.92
C ASP A 95 -6.83 -17.76 -25.30
N GLY A 96 -7.53 -18.31 -24.29
CA GLY A 96 -8.65 -19.23 -24.47
C GLY A 96 -8.27 -20.69 -24.72
N ALA A 97 -6.98 -21.02 -24.78
CA ALA A 97 -6.48 -22.41 -24.96
C ALA A 97 -5.78 -22.93 -23.71
N VAL A 98 -5.94 -24.24 -23.42
CA VAL A 98 -5.22 -24.88 -22.31
C VAL A 98 -3.72 -24.93 -22.62
N CYS A 99 -2.89 -24.35 -21.75
CA CYS A 99 -1.45 -24.45 -21.88
C CYS A 99 -0.89 -25.45 -20.85
N ARG A 100 -0.16 -26.48 -21.34
CA ARG A 100 0.48 -27.52 -20.50
C ARG A 100 2.00 -27.40 -20.43
N ALA A 101 2.58 -26.43 -21.10
CA ALA A 101 4.03 -26.17 -21.15
C ALA A 101 4.43 -25.11 -20.12
N PRO A 102 5.07 -25.48 -18.99
CA PRO A 102 5.45 -24.50 -17.95
C PRO A 102 6.47 -23.46 -18.40
N ASP A 103 7.24 -23.77 -19.41
CA ASP A 103 8.27 -22.92 -20.02
C ASP A 103 7.75 -22.02 -21.15
N ALA A 104 6.47 -22.18 -21.53
CA ALA A 104 5.84 -21.28 -22.49
C ALA A 104 6.05 -19.81 -22.11
N ARG A 105 6.25 -18.98 -23.10
CA ARG A 105 6.38 -17.51 -22.92
C ARG A 105 5.00 -16.88 -22.93
N VAL A 106 4.71 -16.04 -21.97
CA VAL A 106 3.47 -15.23 -21.91
C VAL A 106 3.74 -13.95 -22.69
N PRO A 107 3.10 -13.76 -23.87
CA PRO A 107 3.21 -12.51 -24.61
C PRO A 107 2.65 -11.32 -23.83
N GLU A 108 3.11 -10.11 -24.15
CA GLU A 108 2.52 -8.90 -23.59
C GLU A 108 1.04 -8.79 -24.04
N GLY A 109 0.14 -8.60 -23.09
CA GLY A 109 -1.30 -8.55 -23.35
C GLY A 109 -2.02 -9.90 -23.44
N ALA A 110 -1.32 -11.04 -23.35
CA ALA A 110 -1.96 -12.35 -23.36
C ALA A 110 -2.88 -12.55 -22.14
N ALA A 111 -4.08 -13.07 -22.40
CA ALA A 111 -5.06 -13.37 -21.37
C ALA A 111 -4.78 -14.75 -20.72
N VAL A 112 -4.12 -14.75 -19.56
CA VAL A 112 -3.89 -15.97 -18.78
C VAL A 112 -5.01 -16.13 -17.76
N SER A 113 -5.60 -17.34 -17.65
CA SER A 113 -6.67 -17.58 -16.68
C SER A 113 -6.50 -18.94 -15.95
N HIS A 114 -7.09 -19.02 -14.74
CA HIS A 114 -7.20 -20.20 -13.92
C HIS A 114 -8.61 -20.29 -13.36
N ALA A 115 -9.25 -21.45 -13.49
CA ALA A 115 -10.62 -21.68 -13.03
C ALA A 115 -11.62 -20.59 -13.50
N GLY A 116 -11.49 -20.12 -14.75
CA GLY A 116 -12.35 -19.10 -15.36
C GLY A 116 -12.08 -17.66 -14.89
N ARG A 117 -11.06 -17.43 -14.05
CA ARG A 117 -10.64 -16.08 -13.61
C ARG A 117 -9.38 -15.65 -14.32
N LEU A 118 -9.35 -14.42 -14.86
CA LEU A 118 -8.14 -13.84 -15.42
C LEU A 118 -7.09 -13.67 -14.32
N LEU A 119 -5.87 -14.11 -14.62
CA LEU A 119 -4.72 -13.94 -13.77
C LEU A 119 -4.01 -12.63 -14.12
N CYS A 120 -3.77 -11.80 -13.12
CA CYS A 120 -2.99 -10.59 -13.23
C CYS A 120 -1.72 -10.75 -12.41
N ALA A 121 -0.58 -10.97 -13.05
CA ALA A 121 0.70 -10.99 -12.35
C ALA A 121 1.18 -9.55 -12.18
N LYS A 122 0.76 -8.89 -11.08
CA LYS A 122 1.30 -7.57 -10.72
C LYS A 122 2.81 -7.69 -10.55
N GLU A 123 3.56 -6.84 -11.24
CA GLU A 123 5.02 -6.83 -11.12
C GLU A 123 5.42 -6.49 -9.68
N PHE A 124 4.82 -5.46 -9.13
CA PHE A 124 5.01 -5.02 -7.75
C PHE A 124 3.67 -4.79 -7.05
N VAL A 125 3.71 -4.75 -5.72
CA VAL A 125 2.56 -4.45 -4.87
C VAL A 125 2.85 -3.20 -4.05
N TYR A 126 1.87 -2.33 -3.91
CA TYR A 126 1.97 -1.08 -3.16
C TYR A 126 0.77 -0.99 -2.22
N ILE A 127 1.01 -1.08 -0.92
CA ILE A 127 -0.01 -1.19 0.10
C ILE A 127 0.04 0.02 1.03
N MET A 128 -1.10 0.69 1.18
CA MET A 128 -1.35 1.66 2.23
C MET A 128 -1.80 0.90 3.48
N LEU A 129 -1.08 1.03 4.57
CA LEU A 129 -1.42 0.45 5.87
C LEU A 129 -1.61 1.56 6.90
N ASP A 130 -2.70 1.54 7.67
CA ASP A 130 -2.84 2.32 8.89
C ASP A 130 -2.18 1.59 10.05
N LYS A 131 -0.91 1.88 10.29
CA LYS A 131 -0.11 1.21 11.31
C LYS A 131 -0.67 1.48 12.71
N PRO A 132 -1.05 0.46 13.48
CA PRO A 132 -1.45 0.64 14.87
C PRO A 132 -0.26 0.90 15.79
N LYS A 133 -0.52 1.36 17.01
CA LYS A 133 0.48 1.46 18.08
C LYS A 133 0.93 0.05 18.50
N GLY A 134 2.20 -0.11 18.84
CA GLY A 134 2.76 -1.38 19.32
C GLY A 134 3.37 -2.27 18.23
N VAL A 135 3.10 -2.00 16.96
CA VAL A 135 3.66 -2.72 15.80
C VAL A 135 4.94 -2.04 15.32
N VAL A 136 5.95 -2.79 14.90
CA VAL A 136 7.22 -2.25 14.39
C VAL A 136 7.22 -2.14 12.86
N SER A 137 7.89 -1.10 12.34
CA SER A 137 8.07 -0.89 10.89
C SER A 137 9.31 -1.65 10.40
N ALA A 138 9.19 -2.96 10.33
CA ALA A 138 10.21 -3.87 9.82
C ALA A 138 9.60 -4.91 8.88
N ALA A 139 10.42 -5.57 8.06
CA ALA A 139 10.00 -6.71 7.25
C ALA A 139 9.86 -7.97 8.12
N GLU A 140 10.78 -8.14 9.08
CA GLU A 140 10.82 -9.24 10.03
C GLU A 140 11.33 -8.70 11.37
N ASP A 141 10.86 -9.28 12.47
CA ASP A 141 11.34 -9.00 13.84
C ASP A 141 11.12 -10.25 14.70
N GLU A 142 12.09 -10.58 15.57
CA GLU A 142 12.03 -11.80 16.38
C GLU A 142 11.08 -11.69 17.59
N ARG A 143 10.77 -10.48 18.03
CA ARG A 143 10.06 -10.21 19.29
C ARG A 143 8.72 -9.53 19.09
N ASP A 144 8.65 -8.67 18.09
CA ASP A 144 7.50 -7.78 17.90
C ASP A 144 6.77 -8.07 16.60
N THR A 145 5.46 -7.95 16.61
CA THR A 145 4.64 -7.97 15.39
C THR A 145 5.07 -6.85 14.45
N THR A 146 5.32 -7.19 13.20
CA THR A 146 5.74 -6.24 12.17
C THR A 146 4.56 -5.73 11.35
N VAL A 147 4.78 -4.61 10.62
CA VAL A 147 3.81 -4.11 9.63
C VAL A 147 3.56 -5.09 8.51
N VAL A 148 4.53 -5.96 8.18
CA VAL A 148 4.39 -6.99 7.13
C VAL A 148 3.54 -8.15 7.63
N ASP A 149 3.62 -8.52 8.90
CA ASP A 149 2.79 -9.60 9.46
C ASP A 149 1.29 -9.30 9.36
N LEU A 150 0.88 -8.02 9.44
CA LEU A 150 -0.51 -7.60 9.31
C LEU A 150 -1.10 -7.89 7.91
N VAL A 151 -0.27 -8.01 6.89
CA VAL A 151 -0.68 -8.24 5.50
C VAL A 151 -0.23 -9.59 4.96
N ARG A 152 0.56 -10.35 5.72
CA ARG A 152 1.20 -11.60 5.29
C ARG A 152 0.20 -12.65 4.79
N GLY A 153 -0.99 -12.69 5.38
CA GLY A 153 -2.04 -13.65 4.98
C GLY A 153 -2.46 -13.52 3.52
N GLU A 154 -2.49 -12.30 2.98
CA GLU A 154 -2.87 -12.02 1.60
C GLU A 154 -1.67 -12.06 0.63
N TYR A 155 -0.46 -11.88 1.14
CA TYR A 155 0.78 -11.83 0.35
C TYR A 155 1.85 -12.81 0.87
N PRO A 156 1.54 -14.12 1.04
CA PRO A 156 2.39 -15.05 1.80
C PRO A 156 3.77 -15.30 1.18
N ARG A 157 3.96 -14.99 -0.10
CA ARG A 157 5.20 -15.27 -0.84
C ARG A 157 5.83 -14.03 -1.47
N ARG A 158 5.41 -12.83 -1.03
CA ARG A 158 6.02 -11.58 -1.45
C ARG A 158 6.98 -11.07 -0.39
N SER A 159 8.15 -10.64 -0.83
CA SER A 159 9.16 -10.03 0.04
C SER A 159 8.81 -8.56 0.28
N LEU A 160 7.70 -8.32 1.00
CA LEU A 160 7.26 -6.98 1.34
C LEU A 160 8.16 -6.36 2.39
N PHE A 161 8.35 -5.04 2.29
CA PHE A 161 9.05 -4.23 3.28
C PHE A 161 8.44 -2.83 3.35
N PRO A 162 8.60 -2.11 4.48
CA PRO A 162 8.09 -0.75 4.61
C PRO A 162 8.97 0.26 3.87
N ALA A 163 8.37 1.05 2.96
CA ALA A 163 8.99 2.21 2.34
C ALA A 163 8.88 3.41 3.30
N GLY A 164 9.77 3.46 4.27
CA GLY A 164 9.81 4.44 5.36
C GLY A 164 9.20 3.90 6.66
N ARG A 165 9.81 4.31 7.76
CA ARG A 165 9.53 3.78 9.08
C ARG A 165 8.70 4.76 9.92
N LEU A 166 7.91 4.21 10.83
CA LEU A 166 7.34 4.86 11.99
C LEU A 166 7.80 4.12 13.24
N ASP A 167 7.99 4.83 14.32
CA ASP A 167 8.33 4.23 15.61
C ASP A 167 7.22 3.28 16.08
N LYS A 168 7.55 2.35 16.99
CA LYS A 168 6.60 1.41 17.60
C LYS A 168 5.38 2.12 18.24
N THR A 169 5.61 3.30 18.84
CA THR A 169 4.56 4.11 19.49
C THR A 169 3.81 5.04 18.55
N SER A 170 4.33 5.28 17.33
CA SER A 170 3.71 6.14 16.32
C SER A 170 2.72 5.34 15.46
N THR A 171 1.70 6.03 14.93
CA THR A 171 0.61 5.42 14.17
C THR A 171 0.46 6.04 12.78
N GLY A 172 -0.42 5.48 11.96
CA GLY A 172 -0.82 6.06 10.69
C GLY A 172 -0.14 5.46 9.47
N PHE A 173 -0.05 6.20 8.40
CA PHE A 173 0.31 5.73 7.07
C PHE A 173 1.71 5.10 7.00
N VAL A 174 1.77 3.82 6.73
CA VAL A 174 2.99 3.11 6.29
C VAL A 174 2.74 2.54 4.90
N LEU A 175 3.66 2.80 3.99
CA LEU A 175 3.66 2.22 2.65
C LEU A 175 4.47 0.93 2.67
N LEU A 176 3.86 -0.19 2.25
CA LEU A 176 4.55 -1.47 2.05
C LEU A 176 4.66 -1.77 0.57
N THR A 177 5.78 -2.33 0.14
CA THR A 177 6.01 -2.71 -1.25
C THR A 177 7.08 -3.79 -1.35
N ASP A 178 7.17 -4.46 -2.49
CA ASP A 178 8.28 -5.32 -2.92
C ASP A 178 9.09 -4.68 -4.06
N ASP A 179 8.85 -3.38 -4.34
CA ASP A 179 9.58 -2.58 -5.33
C ASP A 179 10.70 -1.78 -4.65
N GLY A 180 11.92 -2.33 -4.65
CA GLY A 180 13.09 -1.70 -4.06
C GLY A 180 13.46 -0.35 -4.70
N PRO A 181 13.61 -0.26 -6.02
CA PRO A 181 13.86 0.99 -6.76
C PRO A 181 12.86 2.10 -6.41
N PHE A 182 11.57 1.80 -6.42
CA PHE A 182 10.51 2.76 -6.07
C PHE A 182 10.61 3.23 -4.61
N ALA A 183 10.82 2.30 -3.67
CA ALA A 183 10.96 2.65 -2.26
C ALA A 183 12.20 3.52 -2.02
N HIS A 184 13.32 3.18 -2.65
CA HIS A 184 14.54 3.99 -2.60
C HIS A 184 14.29 5.42 -3.12
N ASP A 185 13.57 5.54 -4.23
CA ASP A 185 13.24 6.82 -4.86
C ASP A 185 12.38 7.71 -3.93
N ILE A 186 11.37 7.14 -3.27
CA ILE A 186 10.53 7.87 -2.29
C ILE A 186 11.32 8.28 -1.03
N LEU A 187 12.28 7.46 -0.61
CA LEU A 187 13.04 7.70 0.61
C LEU A 187 14.26 8.59 0.39
N ALA A 188 14.72 8.71 -0.86
CA ALA A 188 15.92 9.46 -1.22
C ALA A 188 15.84 10.91 -0.73
N PRO A 189 16.86 11.42 -0.02
CA PRO A 189 16.88 12.79 0.48
C PRO A 189 16.68 13.84 -0.62
N GLY A 190 17.18 13.58 -1.84
CA GLY A 190 17.08 14.48 -2.99
C GLY A 190 15.67 14.62 -3.57
N ARG A 191 14.76 13.68 -3.31
CA ARG A 191 13.36 13.73 -3.79
C ARG A 191 12.46 14.56 -2.89
N HIS A 192 12.84 14.77 -1.64
CA HIS A 192 12.10 15.58 -0.67
C HIS A 192 10.60 15.26 -0.56
N VAL A 193 10.23 13.98 -0.70
CA VAL A 193 8.83 13.55 -0.58
C VAL A 193 8.28 13.94 0.78
N GLU A 194 7.26 14.79 0.78
CA GLU A 194 6.67 15.32 2.00
C GLU A 194 5.95 14.24 2.80
N LYS A 195 6.08 14.31 4.11
CA LYS A 195 5.36 13.47 5.05
C LYS A 195 4.63 14.37 6.03
N VAL A 196 3.32 14.20 6.13
CA VAL A 196 2.47 15.02 6.98
C VAL A 196 2.09 14.24 8.23
N TYR A 197 2.20 14.91 9.37
CA TYR A 197 1.91 14.32 10.66
C TYR A 197 0.90 15.17 11.44
N SER A 198 -0.01 14.49 12.12
CA SER A 198 -0.77 15.04 13.24
C SER A 198 -0.02 14.71 14.53
N VAL A 199 0.19 15.72 15.35
CA VAL A 199 0.97 15.64 16.59
C VAL A 199 0.14 16.15 17.75
N LEU A 200 0.09 15.41 18.85
CA LEU A 200 -0.44 15.88 20.12
C LEU A 200 0.73 16.09 21.09
N LEU A 201 0.88 17.31 21.57
CA LEU A 201 1.90 17.71 22.53
C LEU A 201 1.38 17.62 23.97
N ASP A 202 2.26 17.65 24.94
CA ASP A 202 1.93 17.81 26.36
C ASP A 202 1.80 19.28 26.77
N THR A 203 2.25 20.21 25.93
CA THR A 203 2.19 21.65 26.11
C THR A 203 1.56 22.32 24.89
N PRO A 204 1.02 23.55 24.98
CA PRO A 204 0.55 24.29 23.82
C PRO A 204 1.65 24.55 22.79
N LEU A 205 1.28 24.52 21.51
CA LEU A 205 2.17 24.91 20.40
C LEU A 205 2.43 26.44 20.48
N THR A 206 3.70 26.81 20.61
CA THR A 206 4.11 28.23 20.70
C THR A 206 4.59 28.74 19.35
N GLN A 207 4.59 30.11 19.23
CA GLN A 207 5.14 30.76 18.03
C GLN A 207 6.65 30.52 17.88
N GLU A 208 7.38 30.36 18.99
CA GLU A 208 8.79 30.01 18.99
C GLU A 208 9.05 28.63 18.34
N MET A 209 8.25 27.63 18.71
CA MET A 209 8.32 26.32 18.08
C MET A 209 8.07 26.38 16.57
N ILE A 210 7.03 27.14 16.15
CA ILE A 210 6.69 27.31 14.74
C ILE A 210 7.86 27.94 13.97
N SER A 211 8.38 29.06 14.45
CA SER A 211 9.49 29.78 13.82
C SER A 211 10.77 28.94 13.80
N GLY A 212 11.04 28.21 14.88
CA GLY A 212 12.20 27.33 14.97
C GLY A 212 12.14 26.14 13.99
N PHE A 213 10.96 25.55 13.79
CA PHE A 213 10.77 24.51 12.76
C PHE A 213 11.03 25.07 11.36
N GLU A 214 10.54 26.27 11.06
CA GLU A 214 10.76 26.95 9.76
C GLU A 214 12.24 27.29 9.52
N ALA A 215 12.97 27.65 10.56
CA ALA A 215 14.42 27.94 10.46
C ALA A 215 15.29 26.67 10.40
N GLY A 216 14.75 25.53 10.78
CA GLY A 216 15.48 24.27 10.97
C GLY A 216 16.10 24.18 12.35
N VAL A 217 15.58 23.24 13.15
CA VAL A 217 15.97 23.02 14.57
C VAL A 217 17.36 22.42 14.66
N CYS A 218 18.19 23.00 15.55
CA CYS A 218 19.47 22.40 15.95
C CYS A 218 19.19 21.46 17.15
N LEU A 219 19.49 20.17 17.00
CA LEU A 219 19.26 19.17 18.04
C LEU A 219 20.39 19.18 19.07
N ALA A 220 20.16 18.56 20.23
CA ALA A 220 21.12 18.51 21.33
C ALA A 220 22.46 17.85 20.97
N ASP A 221 22.50 16.97 19.95
CA ASP A 221 23.73 16.35 19.43
C ASP A 221 24.45 17.23 18.39
N GLY A 222 24.02 18.48 18.20
CA GLY A 222 24.58 19.42 17.23
C GLY A 222 24.08 19.24 15.80
N SER A 223 23.31 18.18 15.50
CA SER A 223 22.76 17.97 14.15
C SER A 223 21.67 19.00 13.84
N ARG A 224 21.76 19.63 12.65
CA ARG A 224 20.75 20.57 12.19
C ARG A 224 19.73 19.88 11.29
N MET A 225 18.47 19.98 11.66
CA MET A 225 17.36 19.46 10.86
C MET A 225 17.03 20.42 9.71
N LEU A 226 16.58 19.86 8.60
CA LEU A 226 16.06 20.70 7.50
C LEU A 226 14.83 21.48 7.97
N PRO A 227 14.60 22.69 7.39
CA PRO A 227 13.38 23.44 7.60
C PRO A 227 12.13 22.57 7.43
N ALA A 228 11.19 22.73 8.36
CA ALA A 228 9.94 21.99 8.41
C ALA A 228 8.79 22.95 8.72
N LEU A 229 7.57 22.58 8.35
CA LEU A 229 6.40 23.39 8.68
C LEU A 229 5.72 22.80 9.92
N ALA A 230 5.54 23.63 10.94
CA ALA A 230 4.65 23.34 12.05
C ALA A 230 3.52 24.37 12.04
N ARG A 231 2.28 23.92 12.18
CA ARG A 231 1.09 24.78 12.22
C ARG A 231 0.13 24.26 13.29
N PRO A 232 -0.76 25.10 13.87
CA PRO A 232 -1.81 24.61 14.75
C PRO A 232 -2.61 23.50 14.11
N GLY A 233 -2.88 22.44 14.87
CA GLY A 233 -3.78 21.36 14.49
C GLY A 233 -5.24 21.70 14.84
N GLY A 234 -6.18 20.90 14.35
CA GLY A 234 -7.61 21.15 14.58
C GLY A 234 -8.15 20.69 15.95
N GLN A 235 -7.32 20.13 16.83
CA GLN A 235 -7.74 19.45 18.07
C GLN A 235 -7.31 20.22 19.34
N GLY A 236 -7.30 21.55 19.30
CA GLY A 236 -6.97 22.40 20.45
C GLY A 236 -5.51 22.90 20.46
N PRO A 237 -5.11 23.65 21.49
CA PRO A 237 -3.85 24.38 21.52
C PRO A 237 -2.61 23.48 21.56
N CYS A 238 -2.73 22.25 22.08
CA CYS A 238 -1.64 21.27 22.13
C CYS A 238 -1.54 20.41 20.84
N SER A 239 -2.36 20.69 19.83
CA SER A 239 -2.38 19.96 18.56
C SER A 239 -1.56 20.71 17.51
N ALA A 240 -0.69 19.98 16.80
CA ALA A 240 0.10 20.50 15.70
C ALA A 240 -0.02 19.64 14.44
N ARG A 241 0.01 20.28 13.27
CA ARG A 241 0.24 19.63 11.97
C ARG A 241 1.68 19.91 11.56
N VAL A 242 2.45 18.85 11.34
CA VAL A 242 3.87 18.97 10.96
C VAL A 242 4.09 18.38 9.57
N VAL A 243 4.83 19.12 8.72
CA VAL A 243 5.24 18.64 7.39
C VAL A 243 6.76 18.56 7.34
N LEU A 244 7.27 17.34 7.08
CA LEU A 244 8.70 17.06 6.94
C LEU A 244 9.03 16.56 5.54
N ARG A 245 10.24 16.89 5.07
CA ARG A 245 10.86 16.32 3.85
C ARG A 245 12.00 15.36 4.15
N GLN A 246 12.39 15.27 5.40
CA GLN A 246 13.49 14.45 5.92
C GLN A 246 12.91 13.33 6.78
N GLY A 247 13.67 12.27 7.05
CA GLY A 247 13.28 11.14 7.88
C GLY A 247 14.42 10.69 8.78
N VAL A 248 14.71 11.44 9.85
CA VAL A 248 15.74 11.11 10.84
C VAL A 248 15.08 10.39 12.03
N TYR A 249 15.87 9.59 12.75
CA TYR A 249 15.43 8.86 13.94
C TYR A 249 14.79 9.80 14.95
N HIS A 250 13.55 9.51 15.32
CA HIS A 250 12.72 10.28 16.28
C HIS A 250 12.66 11.80 15.99
N GLN A 251 12.76 12.21 14.73
CA GLN A 251 12.97 13.60 14.33
C GLN A 251 11.97 14.57 14.98
N ILE A 252 10.66 14.34 14.84
CA ILE A 252 9.61 15.24 15.38
C ILE A 252 9.71 15.31 16.91
N LYS A 253 9.90 14.18 17.58
CA LYS A 253 10.03 14.12 19.04
C LYS A 253 11.24 14.90 19.52
N ARG A 254 12.38 14.75 18.83
CA ARG A 254 13.62 15.45 19.15
C ARG A 254 13.50 16.96 18.87
N MET A 255 12.86 17.35 17.77
CA MET A 255 12.68 18.76 17.42
C MET A 255 11.80 19.48 18.45
N PHE A 256 10.66 18.91 18.87
CA PHE A 256 9.84 19.49 19.94
C PHE A 256 10.55 19.43 21.30
N GLY A 257 11.34 18.39 21.57
CA GLY A 257 12.12 18.25 22.80
C GLY A 257 13.12 19.39 23.03
N VAL A 258 13.66 20.02 21.97
CA VAL A 258 14.51 21.23 22.09
C VAL A 258 13.79 22.38 22.79
N TYR A 259 12.47 22.46 22.65
CA TYR A 259 11.61 23.46 23.28
C TYR A 259 10.96 22.98 24.59
N GLY A 260 11.42 21.85 25.13
CA GLY A 260 10.83 21.25 26.32
C GLY A 260 9.45 20.64 26.15
N ALA A 261 8.97 20.48 24.90
CA ALA A 261 7.65 19.91 24.61
C ALA A 261 7.76 18.42 24.32
N GLY A 262 6.99 17.61 25.05
CA GLY A 262 6.85 16.18 24.83
C GLY A 262 5.78 15.85 23.80
N VAL A 263 6.05 14.86 22.93
CA VAL A 263 5.08 14.35 21.97
C VAL A 263 4.32 13.18 22.59
N ARG A 264 3.03 13.36 22.89
CA ARG A 264 2.12 12.33 23.42
C ARG A 264 1.66 11.37 22.32
N GLU A 265 1.25 11.94 21.17
CA GLU A 265 0.80 11.15 20.02
C GLU A 265 1.43 11.68 18.73
N LEU A 266 1.78 10.74 17.86
CA LEU A 266 2.35 11.03 16.55
C LEU A 266 1.69 10.11 15.52
N ARG A 267 0.95 10.71 14.58
CA ARG A 267 0.25 10.00 13.52
C ARG A 267 0.65 10.55 12.16
N ARG A 268 1.18 9.72 11.27
CA ARG A 268 1.44 10.11 9.89
C ARG A 268 0.15 10.02 9.08
N THR A 269 -0.30 11.15 8.55
CA THR A 269 -1.58 11.27 7.84
C THR A 269 -1.44 11.32 6.32
N ALA A 270 -0.22 11.61 5.80
CA ALA A 270 0.02 11.62 4.37
C ALA A 270 1.50 11.37 4.01
N ILE A 271 1.73 10.88 2.80
CA ILE A 271 3.03 10.76 2.14
C ILE A 271 2.87 11.25 0.70
N GLY A 272 3.69 12.23 0.27
CA GLY A 272 3.80 12.68 -1.12
C GLY A 272 2.47 13.07 -1.79
N GLY A 273 1.56 13.71 -1.06
CA GLY A 273 0.24 14.11 -1.58
C GLY A 273 -0.84 13.02 -1.47
N VAL A 274 -0.46 11.78 -1.12
CA VAL A 274 -1.42 10.70 -0.86
C VAL A 274 -1.83 10.75 0.61
N LEU A 275 -3.12 10.93 0.86
CA LEU A 275 -3.69 10.92 2.21
C LEU A 275 -3.95 9.49 2.67
N LEU A 276 -3.76 9.25 3.97
CA LEU A 276 -4.22 8.01 4.59
C LEU A 276 -5.74 7.92 4.46
N ASP A 277 -6.22 6.79 3.96
CA ASP A 277 -7.65 6.53 3.83
C ASP A 277 -8.29 6.43 5.22
N GLY A 278 -9.17 7.37 5.53
CA GLY A 278 -9.84 7.45 6.84
C GLY A 278 -10.81 6.29 7.13
N THR A 279 -11.14 5.49 6.12
CA THR A 279 -11.99 4.30 6.28
C THR A 279 -11.21 3.08 6.78
N LEU A 280 -9.88 3.11 6.68
CA LEU A 280 -9.00 2.09 7.25
C LEU A 280 -8.94 2.29 8.77
N GLY A 281 -9.40 1.37 9.55
CA GLY A 281 -9.13 1.37 10.98
C GLY A 281 -7.67 0.98 11.29
N PRO A 282 -7.23 1.07 12.56
CA PRO A 282 -5.90 0.63 12.97
C PRO A 282 -5.61 -0.82 12.57
N GLY A 283 -4.54 -1.05 11.83
CA GLY A 283 -4.19 -2.35 11.24
C GLY A 283 -4.86 -2.62 9.89
N GLY A 284 -5.82 -1.78 9.48
CA GLY A 284 -6.46 -1.87 8.17
C GLY A 284 -5.52 -1.44 7.05
N TRP A 285 -5.70 -2.06 5.88
CA TRP A 285 -4.85 -1.80 4.72
C TRP A 285 -5.62 -1.98 3.41
N ARG A 286 -5.12 -1.39 2.35
CA ARG A 286 -5.54 -1.61 0.96
C ARG A 286 -4.39 -1.36 0.01
N GLU A 287 -4.52 -1.85 -1.21
CA GLU A 287 -3.59 -1.45 -2.26
C GLU A 287 -3.80 0.01 -2.67
N LEU A 288 -2.73 0.66 -3.11
CA LEU A 288 -2.79 1.98 -3.72
C LEU A 288 -3.45 1.90 -5.10
N THR A 289 -4.22 2.92 -5.42
CA THR A 289 -4.72 3.14 -6.78
C THR A 289 -3.60 3.61 -7.71
N ALA A 290 -3.80 3.48 -9.02
CA ALA A 290 -2.86 3.99 -10.02
C ALA A 290 -2.62 5.51 -9.89
N GLN A 291 -3.66 6.27 -9.53
CA GLN A 291 -3.55 7.70 -9.31
C GLN A 291 -2.70 8.04 -8.08
N GLU A 292 -2.90 7.34 -6.96
CA GLU A 292 -2.09 7.51 -5.74
C GLU A 292 -0.62 7.15 -6.00
N LEU A 293 -0.38 6.08 -6.77
CA LEU A 293 0.97 5.69 -7.15
C LEU A 293 1.66 6.76 -8.02
N ALA A 294 0.93 7.35 -8.97
CA ALA A 294 1.43 8.45 -9.82
C ALA A 294 1.78 9.69 -8.96
N LEU A 295 0.96 10.04 -7.96
CA LEU A 295 1.24 11.13 -7.03
C LEU A 295 2.54 10.89 -6.24
N LEU A 296 2.77 9.66 -5.74
CA LEU A 296 4.00 9.30 -5.04
C LEU A 296 5.23 9.38 -5.94
N GLN A 297 5.09 9.07 -7.22
CA GLN A 297 6.15 9.18 -8.23
C GLN A 297 6.44 10.61 -8.67
N GLY A 298 5.65 11.60 -8.20
CA GLY A 298 5.78 12.99 -8.61
C GLY A 298 5.32 13.25 -10.05
N LYS A 299 4.63 12.31 -10.67
CA LYS A 299 3.95 12.50 -11.96
C LYS A 299 2.65 13.24 -11.69
N ARG A 300 2.63 14.55 -11.94
CA ARG A 300 1.36 15.30 -11.97
C ARG A 300 0.58 14.83 -13.19
N SER A 301 -0.66 14.40 -12.95
CA SER A 301 -1.63 14.08 -14.01
C SER A 301 -1.98 15.35 -14.76
#